data_cfb1406ebce554f3cb5a3bbd3200f56f
#
_entry.id   cfb1406ebce554f3cb5a3bbd3200f56f
#
_cell.length_a   1.000
_cell.length_b   1.000
_cell.length_c   1.000
_cell.angle_alpha   90.00
_cell.angle_beta   90.00
_cell.angle_gamma   90.00
#
_symmetry.space_group_name_H-M   'P 1'
#
loop_
_entity.id
_entity.type
_entity.pdbx_description
1 polymer ?
#
loop_
_entity_poly.entity_id
_entity_poly.type
_entity_poly.pdbx_seq_one_letter_code
_entity_poly.pdbx_strand_id
1 'polypeptide(L)'
;MKTQILFFFTILLILLPKAVCAEVYEGFDMADLNSTPLASSDATRVGMTSSGWNSTWQVTIGKPFLEPIDLEIKGFDSVGGSLELRGERKPNSIGQGVAMRQITEGFIGDVYGSFRFNAKALKIESALGLLLSLPGQNPLNLTTATFTFCPKRWGSEYGMMAAGKERVTKSETGEACVPNASYLVVWQLENLPKLGKRQSIILNMWVLDEKQASYFASKNSFESALRLAELGSEPEQVGQYLRREIKNSKRGLFGGMVASCFSVGMPKVTFDEIRISKESLADAVGLS
;
A
#
# COMPACT_ATOMS: atom_id res chain seq x y z
N MET A 1 -44.60 21.37 19.02
CA MET A 1 -43.97 21.25 17.68
C MET A 1 -42.45 21.44 17.63
N LYS A 2 -41.78 21.98 18.65
CA LYS A 2 -40.31 22.18 18.63
C LYS A 2 -39.46 20.94 19.01
N THR A 3 -40.05 19.97 19.69
CA THR A 3 -39.32 18.77 20.19
C THR A 3 -39.18 17.65 19.15
N GLN A 4 -40.02 17.60 18.13
CA GLN A 4 -39.95 16.58 17.08
C GLN A 4 -38.90 16.85 16.03
N ILE A 5 -38.50 18.11 15.81
CA ILE A 5 -37.46 18.47 14.82
C ILE A 5 -36.04 18.08 15.32
N LEU A 6 -35.83 18.13 16.62
CA LEU A 6 -34.53 17.77 17.21
C LEU A 6 -34.22 16.27 17.11
N PHE A 7 -35.26 15.42 17.16
CA PHE A 7 -35.10 13.97 17.05
C PHE A 7 -34.76 13.49 15.63
N PHE A 8 -35.28 14.21 14.61
CA PHE A 8 -34.95 13.89 13.21
C PHE A 8 -33.50 14.27 12.84
N PHE A 9 -32.94 15.34 13.42
CA PHE A 9 -31.58 15.74 13.19
C PHE A 9 -30.55 14.77 13.85
N THR A 10 -30.89 14.19 15.00
CA THR A 10 -30.01 13.23 15.71
C THR A 10 -29.99 11.89 14.98
N ILE A 11 -31.07 11.46 14.37
CA ILE A 11 -31.13 10.20 13.60
C ILE A 11 -30.39 10.36 12.24
N LEU A 12 -30.43 11.55 11.63
CA LEU A 12 -29.77 11.81 10.36
C LEU A 12 -28.20 11.84 10.51
N LEU A 13 -27.70 12.20 11.69
CA LEU A 13 -26.25 12.17 11.96
C LEU A 13 -25.70 10.73 12.16
N ILE A 14 -26.55 9.76 12.50
CA ILE A 14 -26.12 8.36 12.75
C ILE A 14 -26.03 7.56 11.43
N LEU A 15 -26.63 8.05 10.35
CA LEU A 15 -26.65 7.39 9.04
C LEU A 15 -25.66 7.97 8.01
N LEU A 16 -24.79 8.89 8.42
CA LEU A 16 -23.68 9.28 7.56
C LEU A 16 -22.73 8.08 7.47
N PRO A 17 -22.45 7.55 6.28
CA PRO A 17 -21.41 6.54 6.14
C PRO A 17 -20.14 7.10 6.76
N LYS A 18 -19.45 6.30 7.59
CA LYS A 18 -18.12 6.66 8.10
C LYS A 18 -17.31 7.07 6.90
N ALA A 19 -16.94 8.34 6.80
CA ALA A 19 -16.06 8.81 5.76
C ALA A 19 -14.79 7.97 5.83
N VAL A 20 -14.31 7.49 4.69
CA VAL A 20 -12.99 6.86 4.58
C VAL A 20 -11.98 7.86 5.12
N CYS A 21 -11.39 7.57 6.29
CA CYS A 21 -10.53 8.53 7.01
C CYS A 21 -9.09 8.58 6.46
N ALA A 22 -8.75 7.79 5.46
CA ALA A 22 -7.44 7.87 4.83
C ALA A 22 -7.27 9.17 4.04
N GLU A 23 -6.18 9.90 4.28
CA GLU A 23 -5.86 11.14 3.54
C GLU A 23 -5.52 10.84 2.07
N VAL A 24 -4.92 9.69 1.80
CA VAL A 24 -4.68 9.18 0.44
C VAL A 24 -5.34 7.84 0.29
N TYR A 25 -6.21 7.73 -0.68
CA TYR A 25 -6.94 6.50 -0.97
C TYR A 25 -7.06 6.26 -2.48
N GLU A 26 -6.83 5.02 -2.89
CA GLU A 26 -7.02 4.52 -4.24
C GLU A 26 -7.60 3.10 -4.21
N GLY A 27 -8.89 2.96 -4.54
CA GLY A 27 -9.60 1.69 -4.63
C GLY A 27 -9.71 1.17 -6.07
N PHE A 28 -9.16 1.88 -7.05
CA PHE A 28 -9.25 1.52 -8.49
C PHE A 28 -10.68 1.26 -8.97
N ASP A 29 -11.66 1.98 -8.43
CA ASP A 29 -13.05 1.85 -8.81
C ASP A 29 -13.25 2.01 -10.32
N MET A 30 -13.91 1.04 -10.92
CA MET A 30 -14.17 0.99 -12.35
C MET A 30 -15.67 1.06 -12.63
N ALA A 31 -16.07 2.08 -13.37
CA ALA A 31 -17.44 2.20 -13.88
C ALA A 31 -17.77 1.11 -14.92
N ASP A 32 -16.78 0.53 -15.57
CA ASP A 32 -16.92 -0.49 -16.61
C ASP A 32 -16.37 -1.85 -16.15
N LEU A 33 -17.16 -2.90 -16.34
CA LEU A 33 -16.82 -4.28 -15.96
C LEU A 33 -15.78 -4.96 -16.89
N ASN A 34 -15.06 -4.21 -17.72
CA ASN A 34 -14.10 -4.74 -18.67
C ASN A 34 -12.68 -4.31 -18.33
N SER A 35 -11.74 -5.25 -18.47
CA SER A 35 -10.31 -4.97 -18.38
C SER A 35 -9.92 -3.87 -19.38
N THR A 36 -9.36 -2.76 -18.89
CA THR A 36 -9.03 -1.58 -19.69
C THR A 36 -7.55 -1.21 -19.51
N PRO A 37 -6.79 -1.01 -20.63
CA PRO A 37 -5.42 -0.51 -20.52
C PRO A 37 -5.37 0.83 -19.77
N LEU A 38 -4.45 0.96 -18.83
CA LEU A 38 -4.18 2.22 -18.14
C LEU A 38 -3.41 3.16 -19.09
N ALA A 39 -4.11 3.78 -20.05
CA ALA A 39 -3.53 4.83 -20.87
C ALA A 39 -3.59 6.16 -20.14
N SER A 40 -2.68 7.08 -20.46
CA SER A 40 -2.64 8.42 -19.87
C SER A 40 -3.93 9.23 -20.04
N SER A 41 -4.73 8.89 -21.06
CA SER A 41 -6.06 9.47 -21.33
C SER A 41 -7.19 8.86 -20.51
N ASP A 42 -7.06 7.61 -20.02
CA ASP A 42 -8.11 6.89 -19.31
C ASP A 42 -8.01 7.09 -17.80
N ALA A 43 -6.91 7.65 -17.33
CA ALA A 43 -6.65 7.92 -15.94
C ALA A 43 -7.63 8.93 -15.29
N THR A 44 -8.44 9.64 -16.08
CA THR A 44 -9.55 10.47 -15.59
C THR A 44 -10.77 9.66 -15.15
N ARG A 45 -10.84 8.37 -15.54
CA ARG A 45 -11.93 7.46 -15.18
C ARG A 45 -11.67 6.69 -13.88
N VAL A 46 -10.39 6.59 -13.49
CA VAL A 46 -10.01 5.97 -12.22
C VAL A 46 -10.22 7.00 -11.15
N GLY A 47 -11.19 6.82 -10.30
CA GLY A 47 -11.21 7.60 -9.10
C GLY A 47 -12.45 8.37 -8.73
N MET A 48 -13.64 7.85 -8.92
CA MET A 48 -14.79 8.37 -8.15
C MET A 48 -14.60 8.15 -6.65
N THR A 49 -13.73 7.21 -6.26
CA THR A 49 -13.41 6.87 -4.86
C THR A 49 -12.00 7.21 -4.44
N SER A 50 -11.16 7.80 -5.30
CA SER A 50 -9.79 8.17 -4.93
C SER A 50 -9.71 9.55 -4.27
N SER A 51 -8.85 9.69 -3.26
CA SER A 51 -8.58 10.96 -2.55
C SER A 51 -7.08 11.17 -2.32
N GLY A 52 -6.67 12.44 -2.08
CA GLY A 52 -5.29 12.77 -1.72
C GLY A 52 -4.28 12.77 -2.87
N TRP A 53 -4.72 12.64 -4.11
CA TRP A 53 -3.89 12.66 -5.32
C TRP A 53 -4.02 13.98 -6.08
N ASN A 54 -2.92 14.44 -6.67
CA ASN A 54 -2.93 15.67 -7.51
C ASN A 54 -2.64 15.39 -8.99
N SER A 55 -2.57 14.13 -9.39
CA SER A 55 -2.37 13.72 -10.77
C SER A 55 -3.22 12.51 -11.11
N THR A 56 -3.26 12.14 -12.37
CA THR A 56 -3.76 10.84 -12.84
C THR A 56 -2.67 9.79 -12.75
N TRP A 57 -3.03 8.50 -12.80
CA TRP A 57 -2.06 7.42 -12.95
C TRP A 57 -1.30 7.54 -14.26
N GLN A 58 0.00 7.40 -14.21
CA GLN A 58 0.87 7.44 -15.37
C GLN A 58 1.56 6.09 -15.55
N VAL A 59 1.51 5.60 -16.78
CA VAL A 59 2.27 4.40 -17.20
C VAL A 59 3.70 4.82 -17.48
N THR A 60 4.63 4.25 -16.74
CA THR A 60 6.06 4.50 -16.97
C THR A 60 6.73 3.36 -17.70
N ILE A 61 6.36 2.13 -17.40
CA ILE A 61 6.95 0.93 -17.98
C ILE A 61 5.90 -0.19 -18.03
N GLY A 62 5.92 -0.98 -19.08
CA GLY A 62 5.05 -2.15 -19.25
C GLY A 62 3.67 -1.81 -19.77
N LYS A 63 2.73 -2.69 -19.50
CA LYS A 63 1.32 -2.56 -19.90
C LYS A 63 0.44 -2.73 -18.66
N PRO A 64 0.24 -1.68 -17.87
CA PRO A 64 -0.72 -1.74 -16.78
C PRO A 64 -2.16 -1.73 -17.33
N PHE A 65 -3.03 -2.46 -16.63
CA PHE A 65 -4.44 -2.55 -16.89
C PHE A 65 -5.22 -2.25 -15.61
N LEU A 66 -6.39 -1.66 -15.77
CA LEU A 66 -7.42 -1.66 -14.75
C LEU A 66 -8.26 -2.91 -14.94
N GLU A 67 -8.41 -3.67 -13.88
CA GLU A 67 -9.18 -4.92 -13.88
C GLU A 67 -10.41 -4.77 -13.00
N PRO A 68 -11.57 -5.31 -13.41
CA PRO A 68 -12.79 -5.28 -12.61
C PRO A 68 -12.77 -6.33 -11.49
N ILE A 69 -11.60 -6.71 -11.03
CA ILE A 69 -11.39 -7.72 -10.00
C ILE A 69 -10.85 -7.01 -8.77
N ASP A 70 -11.56 -7.13 -7.68
CA ASP A 70 -11.20 -6.66 -6.37
C ASP A 70 -10.37 -7.73 -5.63
N LEU A 71 -9.38 -7.31 -4.85
CA LEU A 71 -8.65 -8.15 -3.93
C LEU A 71 -9.31 -8.08 -2.54
N GLU A 72 -10.53 -8.62 -2.44
CA GLU A 72 -11.28 -8.64 -1.17
C GLU A 72 -10.52 -9.39 -0.09
N ILE A 73 -10.47 -8.81 1.12
CA ILE A 73 -10.04 -9.46 2.35
C ILE A 73 -11.12 -9.22 3.40
N LYS A 74 -11.63 -10.28 3.99
CA LYS A 74 -12.72 -10.22 4.96
C LYS A 74 -12.35 -9.34 6.17
N GLY A 75 -13.22 -8.37 6.48
CA GLY A 75 -13.06 -7.43 7.60
C GLY A 75 -12.43 -6.10 7.22
N PHE A 76 -12.15 -5.89 5.94
CA PHE A 76 -11.62 -4.63 5.42
C PHE A 76 -12.48 -4.11 4.28
N ASP A 77 -12.69 -2.79 4.27
CA ASP A 77 -13.41 -2.13 3.18
C ASP A 77 -12.69 -2.34 1.86
N SER A 78 -13.46 -2.55 0.81
CA SER A 78 -12.98 -2.72 -0.55
C SER A 78 -13.94 -2.05 -1.53
N VAL A 79 -13.38 -1.45 -2.58
CA VAL A 79 -14.17 -0.84 -3.66
C VAL A 79 -13.69 -1.42 -4.98
N GLY A 80 -14.58 -2.12 -5.66
CA GLY A 80 -14.32 -3.05 -6.74
C GLY A 80 -13.49 -2.54 -7.90
N GLY A 81 -12.32 -3.08 -8.07
CA GLY A 81 -11.36 -2.86 -9.14
C GLY A 81 -9.94 -3.04 -8.66
N SER A 82 -9.01 -3.16 -9.58
CA SER A 82 -7.59 -3.30 -9.25
C SER A 82 -6.67 -2.86 -10.38
N LEU A 83 -5.43 -2.55 -10.04
CA LEU A 83 -4.35 -2.24 -10.98
C LEU A 83 -3.52 -3.50 -11.26
N GLU A 84 -3.57 -4.00 -12.48
CA GLU A 84 -2.73 -5.10 -12.91
C GLU A 84 -1.49 -4.59 -13.67
N LEU A 85 -0.31 -4.90 -13.16
CA LEU A 85 0.95 -4.65 -13.86
C LEU A 85 1.36 -5.89 -14.65
N ARG A 86 1.40 -5.77 -15.98
CA ARG A 86 1.92 -6.79 -16.89
C ARG A 86 3.32 -6.41 -17.32
N GLY A 87 4.30 -7.23 -16.96
CA GLY A 87 5.67 -7.05 -17.41
C GLY A 87 5.81 -7.39 -18.88
N GLU A 88 6.35 -6.47 -19.68
CA GLU A 88 6.75 -6.79 -21.06
C GLU A 88 7.96 -7.71 -21.05
N ARG A 89 7.80 -8.94 -21.56
CA ARG A 89 8.94 -9.82 -21.86
C ARG A 89 9.54 -9.38 -23.20
N LYS A 90 10.63 -8.65 -23.15
CA LYS A 90 11.56 -8.59 -24.29
C LYS A 90 12.51 -9.79 -24.19
N PRO A 91 12.94 -10.40 -25.31
CA PRO A 91 14.01 -11.37 -25.27
C PRO A 91 15.21 -10.75 -24.51
N ASN A 92 15.73 -11.44 -23.52
CA ASN A 92 16.83 -11.00 -22.66
C ASN A 92 16.53 -9.83 -21.70
N SER A 93 15.25 -9.48 -21.43
CA SER A 93 14.89 -8.51 -20.41
C SER A 93 14.05 -9.12 -19.31
N ILE A 94 14.27 -8.66 -18.08
CA ILE A 94 13.40 -8.95 -16.94
C ILE A 94 12.11 -8.16 -17.16
N GLY A 95 10.96 -8.82 -17.24
CA GLY A 95 9.68 -8.16 -17.38
C GLY A 95 9.47 -7.12 -16.26
N GLN A 96 9.11 -5.92 -16.63
CA GLN A 96 8.92 -4.80 -15.70
C GLN A 96 7.56 -4.15 -15.94
N GLY A 97 6.90 -3.76 -14.87
CA GLY A 97 5.68 -2.95 -14.90
C GLY A 97 5.76 -1.87 -13.83
N VAL A 98 5.46 -0.62 -14.21
CA VAL A 98 5.40 0.51 -13.28
C VAL A 98 4.26 1.44 -13.66
N ALA A 99 3.39 1.68 -12.69
CA ALA A 99 2.41 2.75 -12.73
C ALA A 99 2.67 3.69 -11.55
N MET A 100 2.53 5.01 -11.77
CA MET A 100 2.82 6.01 -10.75
C MET A 100 1.76 7.11 -10.68
N ARG A 101 1.59 7.68 -9.48
CA ARG A 101 0.69 8.79 -9.21
C ARG A 101 1.27 9.72 -8.15
N GLN A 102 0.97 11.01 -8.23
CA GLN A 102 1.51 12.02 -7.33
C GLN A 102 0.58 12.28 -6.15
N ILE A 103 1.14 12.33 -4.93
CA ILE A 103 0.44 12.61 -3.68
C ILE A 103 0.33 14.13 -3.49
N THR A 104 -0.85 14.62 -3.10
CA THR A 104 -1.11 16.06 -2.89
C THR A 104 -0.40 16.59 -1.66
N GLU A 105 -0.58 15.91 -0.53
CA GLU A 105 -0.15 16.41 0.78
C GLU A 105 1.16 15.78 1.25
N GLY A 106 1.83 16.47 2.16
CA GLY A 106 2.96 15.94 2.92
C GLY A 106 2.53 15.48 4.30
N PHE A 107 3.33 14.61 4.90
CA PHE A 107 3.07 14.01 6.20
C PHE A 107 4.22 14.27 7.17
N ILE A 108 3.89 14.47 8.44
CA ILE A 108 4.82 14.73 9.55
C ILE A 108 4.37 13.88 10.74
N GLY A 109 5.32 13.39 11.53
CA GLY A 109 5.02 12.53 12.68
C GLY A 109 4.79 11.09 12.26
N ASP A 110 3.79 10.46 12.84
CA ASP A 110 3.46 9.08 12.54
C ASP A 110 2.55 9.01 11.31
N VAL A 111 2.84 8.08 10.42
CA VAL A 111 2.09 7.86 9.19
C VAL A 111 1.93 6.37 8.97
N TYR A 112 0.75 5.99 8.60
CA TYR A 112 0.33 4.62 8.38
C TYR A 112 -0.07 4.42 6.93
N GLY A 113 0.10 3.22 6.42
CA GLY A 113 -0.41 2.92 5.10
C GLY A 113 -0.54 1.45 4.82
N SER A 114 -1.24 1.14 3.75
CA SER A 114 -1.42 -0.21 3.27
C SER A 114 -1.56 -0.28 1.75
N PHE A 115 -1.42 -1.47 1.24
CA PHE A 115 -1.85 -1.88 -0.09
C PHE A 115 -2.07 -3.39 -0.12
N ARG A 116 -2.93 -3.84 -1.02
CA ARG A 116 -3.13 -5.27 -1.30
C ARG A 116 -2.38 -5.65 -2.56
N PHE A 117 -1.94 -6.90 -2.63
CA PHE A 117 -1.38 -7.44 -3.87
C PHE A 117 -1.69 -8.93 -4.03
N ASN A 118 -1.71 -9.36 -5.29
CA ASN A 118 -1.70 -10.75 -5.71
C ASN A 118 -0.71 -10.91 -6.86
N ALA A 119 0.12 -11.96 -6.82
CA ALA A 119 1.11 -12.22 -7.87
C ALA A 119 0.96 -13.64 -8.42
N LYS A 120 0.82 -13.79 -9.73
CA LYS A 120 0.67 -15.11 -10.39
C LYS A 120 1.90 -15.99 -10.27
N ALA A 121 3.10 -15.40 -10.18
CA ALA A 121 4.34 -16.13 -10.05
C ALA A 121 5.34 -15.30 -9.26
N LEU A 122 5.98 -15.92 -8.28
CA LEU A 122 7.02 -15.34 -7.45
C LEU A 122 8.33 -16.10 -7.73
N LYS A 123 9.29 -15.44 -8.36
CA LYS A 123 10.61 -16.02 -8.66
C LYS A 123 11.67 -15.38 -7.76
N ILE A 124 12.80 -16.05 -7.57
CA ILE A 124 13.94 -15.51 -6.80
C ILE A 124 14.36 -14.14 -7.34
N GLU A 125 14.40 -13.98 -8.67
CA GLU A 125 14.78 -12.75 -9.36
C GLU A 125 13.66 -11.71 -9.48
N SER A 126 12.59 -11.84 -8.71
CA SER A 126 11.46 -10.93 -8.79
C SER A 126 11.39 -9.98 -7.59
N ALA A 127 10.79 -8.81 -7.80
CA ALA A 127 10.47 -7.85 -6.77
C ALA A 127 9.15 -7.15 -7.09
N LEU A 128 8.37 -6.82 -6.06
CA LEU A 128 7.14 -6.04 -6.18
C LEU A 128 6.96 -5.15 -4.97
N GLY A 129 6.17 -4.12 -5.10
CA GLY A 129 5.80 -3.28 -3.97
C GLY A 129 5.40 -1.86 -4.33
N LEU A 130 5.38 -1.01 -3.32
CA LEU A 130 5.10 0.42 -3.39
C LEU A 130 6.38 1.21 -3.10
N LEU A 131 6.67 2.18 -3.96
CA LEU A 131 7.75 3.16 -3.80
C LEU A 131 7.17 4.53 -3.53
N LEU A 132 7.75 5.26 -2.59
CA LEU A 132 7.52 6.69 -2.39
C LEU A 132 8.80 7.44 -2.72
N SER A 133 8.76 8.25 -3.77
CA SER A 133 9.93 8.93 -4.33
C SER A 133 9.68 10.41 -4.55
N LEU A 134 10.76 11.21 -4.55
CA LEU A 134 10.66 12.60 -4.97
C LEU A 134 10.38 12.68 -6.49
N PRO A 135 9.70 13.75 -6.96
CA PRO A 135 9.46 13.96 -8.38
C PRO A 135 10.76 13.91 -9.20
N GLY A 136 10.71 13.30 -10.37
CA GLY A 136 11.85 13.17 -11.26
C GLY A 136 12.86 12.05 -10.93
N GLN A 137 12.69 11.35 -9.82
CA GLN A 137 13.49 10.14 -9.55
C GLN A 137 13.03 8.97 -10.43
N ASN A 138 13.97 8.10 -10.78
CA ASN A 138 13.65 6.87 -11.52
C ASN A 138 12.75 5.98 -10.64
N PRO A 139 11.50 5.67 -11.08
CA PRO A 139 10.55 4.88 -10.31
C PRO A 139 10.96 3.41 -10.10
N LEU A 140 11.99 2.93 -10.77
CA LEU A 140 12.57 1.60 -10.55
C LEU A 140 13.84 1.62 -9.69
N ASN A 141 14.30 2.78 -9.29
CA ASN A 141 15.50 2.86 -8.46
C ASN A 141 15.15 2.68 -6.98
N LEU A 142 15.04 1.41 -6.57
CA LEU A 142 14.73 1.02 -5.18
C LEU A 142 15.73 1.58 -4.17
N THR A 143 16.95 1.94 -4.60
CA THR A 143 18.00 2.42 -3.69
C THR A 143 17.95 3.94 -3.50
N THR A 144 17.32 4.68 -4.40
CA THR A 144 17.18 6.14 -4.30
C THR A 144 15.79 6.59 -3.84
N ALA A 145 14.79 5.71 -3.87
CA ALA A 145 13.47 5.99 -3.32
C ALA A 145 13.57 6.50 -1.87
N THR A 146 12.68 7.39 -1.49
CA THR A 146 12.61 7.90 -0.12
C THR A 146 12.22 6.80 0.83
N PHE A 147 11.14 6.05 0.49
CA PHE A 147 10.72 4.83 1.18
C PHE A 147 10.35 3.77 0.15
N THR A 148 10.57 2.52 0.51
CA THR A 148 10.26 1.35 -0.30
C THR A 148 9.57 0.33 0.58
N PHE A 149 8.37 -0.07 0.20
CA PHE A 149 7.61 -1.13 0.84
C PHE A 149 7.56 -2.31 -0.12
N CYS A 150 8.50 -3.21 0.01
CA CYS A 150 8.72 -4.32 -0.90
C CYS A 150 8.57 -5.65 -0.15
N PRO A 151 7.38 -6.29 -0.18
CA PRO A 151 7.15 -7.57 0.48
C PRO A 151 7.95 -8.71 -0.15
N LYS A 152 8.27 -8.60 -1.45
CA LYS A 152 9.12 -9.56 -2.16
C LYS A 152 10.25 -8.80 -2.85
N ARG A 153 11.49 -9.15 -2.51
CA ARG A 153 12.69 -8.53 -3.00
C ARG A 153 13.50 -9.46 -3.91
N TRP A 154 14.19 -8.86 -4.87
CA TRP A 154 15.15 -9.47 -5.77
C TRP A 154 16.25 -10.26 -5.05
N GLY A 155 16.51 -11.48 -5.51
CA GLY A 155 17.58 -12.32 -4.96
C GLY A 155 17.32 -12.88 -3.56
N SER A 156 16.09 -12.82 -3.08
CA SER A 156 15.70 -13.39 -1.80
C SER A 156 14.27 -13.96 -1.87
N GLU A 157 14.09 -15.15 -1.34
CA GLU A 157 12.78 -15.76 -1.20
C GLU A 157 11.93 -15.05 -0.14
N TYR A 158 12.59 -14.45 0.86
CA TYR A 158 11.98 -13.85 2.05
C TYR A 158 12.34 -12.38 2.24
N GLY A 159 12.83 -11.70 1.20
CA GLY A 159 13.38 -10.37 1.37
C GLY A 159 12.29 -9.30 1.38
N MET A 160 12.21 -8.56 2.46
CA MET A 160 11.55 -7.27 2.52
C MET A 160 12.61 -6.18 2.37
N MET A 161 12.24 -5.04 1.79
CA MET A 161 13.12 -3.89 1.69
C MET A 161 12.38 -2.62 2.10
N ALA A 162 13.05 -1.82 2.89
CA ALA A 162 12.54 -0.56 3.36
C ALA A 162 13.61 0.50 3.30
N ALA A 163 13.28 1.67 2.77
CA ALA A 163 14.07 2.89 2.78
C ALA A 163 15.45 2.84 2.11
N GLY A 164 15.54 3.27 0.87
CA GLY A 164 16.76 3.69 0.18
C GLY A 164 17.93 2.70 0.22
N LYS A 165 19.12 3.18 0.60
CA LYS A 165 20.37 2.38 0.65
C LYS A 165 20.37 1.33 1.76
N GLU A 166 19.55 1.46 2.76
CA GLU A 166 19.47 0.53 3.87
C GLU A 166 18.65 -0.69 3.45
N ARG A 167 19.37 -1.79 3.26
CA ARG A 167 18.78 -3.05 2.82
C ARG A 167 18.54 -3.96 4.00
N VAL A 168 17.30 -4.36 4.20
CA VAL A 168 17.00 -5.52 5.02
C VAL A 168 16.78 -6.70 4.09
N THR A 169 17.54 -7.74 4.29
CA THR A 169 17.61 -8.89 3.36
C THR A 169 16.75 -10.06 3.80
N LYS A 170 16.16 -10.00 5.00
CA LYS A 170 15.29 -11.05 5.52
C LYS A 170 14.12 -10.40 6.24
N SER A 171 12.95 -11.03 6.19
CA SER A 171 11.94 -10.80 7.20
C SER A 171 12.46 -11.37 8.53
N GLU A 172 12.06 -10.79 9.64
CA GLU A 172 12.43 -11.31 10.95
C GLU A 172 11.66 -12.59 11.27
N THR A 173 10.55 -12.82 10.58
CA THR A 173 9.73 -14.04 10.62
C THR A 173 9.57 -14.62 9.22
N GLY A 174 9.56 -15.92 9.08
CA GLY A 174 10.06 -16.66 7.95
C GLY A 174 9.11 -17.21 6.90
N GLU A 175 7.88 -16.76 6.71
CA GLU A 175 7.06 -17.31 5.62
C GLU A 175 7.13 -16.48 4.34
N ALA A 176 7.40 -17.15 3.23
CA ALA A 176 7.40 -16.53 1.91
C ALA A 176 5.97 -16.30 1.41
N CYS A 177 5.78 -15.19 0.67
CA CYS A 177 4.57 -15.05 -0.14
C CYS A 177 4.50 -16.20 -1.17
N VAL A 178 3.32 -16.78 -1.34
CA VAL A 178 3.08 -17.84 -2.32
C VAL A 178 2.34 -17.29 -3.55
N PRO A 179 2.54 -17.88 -4.74
CA PRO A 179 1.84 -17.45 -5.96
C PRO A 179 0.32 -17.62 -5.84
N ASN A 180 -0.41 -16.73 -6.48
CA ASN A 180 -1.88 -16.70 -6.56
C ASN A 180 -2.61 -16.51 -5.21
N ALA A 181 -1.92 -16.11 -4.16
CA ALA A 181 -2.53 -15.70 -2.91
C ALA A 181 -2.61 -14.18 -2.82
N SER A 182 -3.64 -13.68 -2.16
CA SER A 182 -3.78 -12.26 -1.84
C SER A 182 -3.12 -11.95 -0.50
N TYR A 183 -2.46 -10.79 -0.45
CA TYR A 183 -1.75 -10.31 0.73
C TYR A 183 -2.13 -8.87 1.01
N LEU A 184 -2.24 -8.55 2.30
CA LEU A 184 -2.29 -7.19 2.81
C LEU A 184 -0.88 -6.80 3.29
N VAL A 185 -0.32 -5.76 2.70
CA VAL A 185 0.88 -5.10 3.22
C VAL A 185 0.45 -3.92 4.06
N VAL A 186 0.86 -3.92 5.30
CA VAL A 186 0.63 -2.83 6.25
C VAL A 186 1.98 -2.24 6.61
N TRP A 187 2.08 -0.90 6.68
CA TRP A 187 3.31 -0.24 7.04
C TRP A 187 3.06 0.98 7.91
N GLN A 188 4.06 1.32 8.71
CA GLN A 188 4.07 2.49 9.56
C GLN A 188 5.44 3.16 9.49
N LEU A 189 5.42 4.49 9.44
CA LEU A 189 6.58 5.35 9.59
C LEU A 189 6.37 6.18 10.86
N GLU A 190 7.18 5.94 11.88
CA GLU A 190 7.12 6.71 13.13
C GLU A 190 8.14 7.84 13.07
N ASN A 191 7.74 9.01 13.58
CA ASN A 191 8.60 10.17 13.72
C ASN A 191 9.13 10.75 12.39
N LEU A 192 8.29 10.91 11.38
CA LEU A 192 8.69 11.61 10.16
C LEU A 192 9.08 13.06 10.47
N PRO A 193 10.26 13.52 10.02
CA PRO A 193 10.73 14.87 10.30
C PRO A 193 9.97 15.94 9.51
N LYS A 194 9.93 17.14 10.05
CA LYS A 194 9.58 18.34 9.29
C LYS A 194 10.64 18.60 8.23
N LEU A 195 10.23 19.25 7.13
CA LEU A 195 11.13 19.62 6.05
C LEU A 195 12.40 20.33 6.59
N GLY A 196 13.56 19.86 6.18
CA GLY A 196 14.87 20.41 6.57
C GLY A 196 15.36 19.96 7.97
N LYS A 197 14.57 19.26 8.76
CA LYS A 197 15.00 18.68 10.05
C LYS A 197 15.55 17.29 9.87
N ARG A 198 16.30 16.81 10.88
CA ARG A 198 16.78 15.43 10.98
C ARG A 198 16.15 14.77 12.19
N GLN A 199 15.73 13.52 12.02
CA GLN A 199 15.13 12.74 13.09
C GLN A 199 15.39 11.24 12.85
N SER A 200 15.40 10.44 13.91
CA SER A 200 15.36 8.99 13.76
C SER A 200 13.94 8.58 13.39
N ILE A 201 13.80 7.83 12.32
CA ILE A 201 12.54 7.32 11.82
C ILE A 201 12.50 5.82 12.10
N ILE A 202 11.39 5.31 12.62
CA ILE A 202 11.16 3.88 12.71
C ILE A 202 10.23 3.49 11.56
N LEU A 203 10.64 2.51 10.80
CA LEU A 203 9.83 1.90 9.77
C LEU A 203 9.43 0.50 10.21
N ASN A 204 8.14 0.24 10.22
CA ASN A 204 7.56 -1.08 10.43
C ASN A 204 6.84 -1.50 9.14
N MET A 205 6.88 -2.79 8.81
CA MET A 205 6.11 -3.35 7.70
C MET A 205 5.70 -4.78 8.04
N TRP A 206 4.44 -5.10 7.83
CA TRP A 206 3.85 -6.42 8.01
C TRP A 206 3.27 -6.89 6.69
N VAL A 207 3.42 -8.16 6.40
CA VAL A 207 2.80 -8.82 5.25
C VAL A 207 1.92 -9.93 5.79
N LEU A 208 0.63 -9.79 5.57
CA LEU A 208 -0.40 -10.69 6.09
C LEU A 208 -1.07 -11.41 4.92
N ASP A 209 -1.20 -12.72 5.02
CA ASP A 209 -2.11 -13.45 4.14
C ASP A 209 -3.58 -13.16 4.51
N GLU A 210 -4.52 -13.63 3.70
CA GLU A 210 -5.95 -13.39 3.90
C GLU A 210 -6.45 -13.89 5.26
N LYS A 211 -5.96 -15.04 5.75
CA LYS A 211 -6.34 -15.62 7.04
C LYS A 211 -5.84 -14.75 8.19
N GLN A 212 -4.56 -14.37 8.15
CA GLN A 212 -3.93 -13.52 9.15
C GLN A 212 -4.58 -12.13 9.19
N ALA A 213 -4.79 -11.51 8.02
CA ALA A 213 -5.46 -10.21 7.92
C ALA A 213 -6.86 -10.26 8.53
N SER A 214 -7.67 -11.26 8.18
CA SER A 214 -9.02 -11.45 8.73
C SER A 214 -9.01 -11.71 10.23
N TYR A 215 -8.02 -12.45 10.75
CA TYR A 215 -7.86 -12.67 12.18
C TYR A 215 -7.59 -11.36 12.91
N PHE A 216 -6.62 -10.56 12.44
CA PHE A 216 -6.28 -9.29 13.08
C PHE A 216 -7.41 -8.25 12.95
N ALA A 217 -8.15 -8.23 11.84
CA ALA A 217 -9.33 -7.38 11.66
C ALA A 217 -10.42 -7.66 12.70
N SER A 218 -10.55 -8.89 13.19
CA SER A 218 -11.53 -9.28 14.20
C SER A 218 -11.19 -8.81 15.63
N LYS A 219 -10.00 -8.25 15.84
CA LYS A 219 -9.55 -7.82 17.18
C LYS A 219 -10.04 -6.43 17.52
N ASN A 220 -10.20 -6.16 18.83
CA ASN A 220 -10.61 -4.85 19.32
C ASN A 220 -9.65 -3.71 18.94
N SER A 221 -8.36 -4.03 18.76
CA SER A 221 -7.34 -3.10 18.26
C SER A 221 -6.42 -3.86 17.32
N PHE A 222 -6.52 -3.52 16.03
CA PHE A 222 -5.70 -4.10 14.97
C PHE A 222 -4.20 -3.90 15.24
N GLU A 223 -3.80 -2.67 15.56
CA GLU A 223 -2.39 -2.35 15.84
C GLU A 223 -1.86 -3.10 17.05
N SER A 224 -2.60 -3.12 18.15
CA SER A 224 -2.17 -3.83 19.36
C SER A 224 -2.02 -5.33 19.11
N ALA A 225 -2.93 -5.92 18.34
CA ALA A 225 -2.87 -7.33 18.00
C ALA A 225 -1.66 -7.66 17.11
N LEU A 226 -1.33 -6.82 16.12
CA LEU A 226 -0.11 -6.97 15.31
C LEU A 226 1.16 -6.91 16.20
N ARG A 227 1.23 -5.95 17.13
CA ARG A 227 2.37 -5.81 18.05
C ARG A 227 2.53 -7.02 18.99
N LEU A 228 1.42 -7.56 19.48
CA LEU A 228 1.43 -8.77 20.33
C LEU A 228 1.86 -10.00 19.51
N ALA A 229 1.45 -10.10 18.25
CA ALA A 229 1.86 -11.17 17.36
C ALA A 229 3.35 -11.14 17.04
N GLU A 230 3.96 -9.95 16.88
CA GLU A 230 5.42 -9.78 16.76
C GLU A 230 6.17 -10.38 17.98
N LEU A 231 5.58 -10.27 19.16
CA LEU A 231 6.14 -10.78 20.41
C LEU A 231 5.81 -12.26 20.64
N GLY A 232 5.10 -12.92 19.72
CA GLY A 232 4.64 -14.30 19.89
C GLY A 232 3.54 -14.48 20.94
N SER A 233 2.85 -13.39 21.31
CA SER A 233 1.82 -13.38 22.35
C SER A 233 0.40 -13.57 21.79
N GLU A 234 0.24 -13.69 20.48
CA GLU A 234 -1.02 -14.00 19.79
C GLU A 234 -0.98 -15.42 19.23
N PRO A 235 -2.14 -16.14 19.18
CA PRO A 235 -2.23 -17.45 18.56
C PRO A 235 -1.90 -17.47 17.07
N GLU A 236 -2.29 -16.42 16.34
CA GLU A 236 -1.92 -16.24 14.93
C GLU A 236 -0.68 -15.36 14.86
N GLN A 237 0.34 -15.82 14.16
CA GLN A 237 1.59 -15.09 13.97
C GLN A 237 1.54 -14.26 12.71
N VAL A 238 2.31 -13.16 12.67
CA VAL A 238 2.55 -12.41 11.44
C VAL A 238 3.44 -13.24 10.52
N GLY A 239 3.01 -13.44 9.26
CA GLY A 239 3.76 -14.24 8.29
C GLY A 239 5.12 -13.63 7.96
N GLN A 240 5.14 -12.31 7.71
CA GLN A 240 6.37 -11.56 7.47
C GLN A 240 6.33 -10.21 8.20
N TYR A 241 7.41 -9.87 8.83
CA TYR A 241 7.54 -8.64 9.60
C TYR A 241 8.93 -8.03 9.46
N LEU A 242 8.98 -6.71 9.40
CA LEU A 242 10.19 -5.92 9.36
C LEU A 242 10.07 -4.69 10.27
N ARG A 243 11.04 -4.50 11.16
CA ARG A 243 11.24 -3.24 11.89
C ARG A 243 12.63 -2.68 11.61
N ARG A 244 12.71 -1.39 11.29
CA ARG A 244 13.97 -0.71 11.00
C ARG A 244 14.03 0.69 11.56
N GLU A 245 15.09 1.02 12.29
CA GLU A 245 15.41 2.40 12.65
C GLU A 245 16.34 3.01 11.60
N ILE A 246 15.98 4.20 11.09
CA ILE A 246 16.77 5.03 10.18
C ILE A 246 17.26 6.23 10.96
N LYS A 247 18.49 6.15 11.47
CA LYS A 247 19.06 7.17 12.35
C LYS A 247 19.34 8.47 11.63
N ASN A 248 19.05 9.60 12.28
CA ASN A 248 19.41 10.96 11.84
C ASN A 248 19.03 11.25 10.38
N SER A 249 17.84 10.83 9.98
CA SER A 249 17.32 10.91 8.62
C SER A 249 16.73 12.30 8.32
N LYS A 250 16.94 12.79 7.10
CA LYS A 250 16.20 13.94 6.53
C LYS A 250 15.03 13.48 5.66
N ARG A 251 14.82 12.17 5.53
CA ARG A 251 13.76 11.62 4.70
C ARG A 251 12.40 11.95 5.31
N GLY A 252 11.46 12.36 4.49
CA GLY A 252 10.10 12.67 4.89
C GLY A 252 9.16 12.42 3.73
N LEU A 253 7.87 12.40 4.02
CA LEU A 253 6.82 12.39 3.03
C LEU A 253 6.35 13.82 2.81
N PHE A 254 6.85 14.45 1.76
CA PHE A 254 6.51 15.82 1.40
C PHE A 254 5.45 15.84 0.30
N GLY A 255 4.67 16.90 0.23
CA GLY A 255 3.70 17.10 -0.85
C GLY A 255 4.37 17.03 -2.23
N GLY A 256 3.69 16.46 -3.20
CA GLY A 256 4.22 16.25 -4.54
C GLY A 256 5.07 14.99 -4.71
N MET A 257 5.23 14.15 -3.67
CA MET A 257 5.89 12.85 -3.82
C MET A 257 5.10 11.93 -4.76
N VAL A 258 5.83 11.09 -5.45
CA VAL A 258 5.28 10.10 -6.38
C VAL A 258 5.20 8.74 -5.69
N ALA A 259 4.00 8.20 -5.62
CA ALA A 259 3.77 6.80 -5.28
C ALA A 259 3.83 5.96 -6.56
N SER A 260 4.62 4.89 -6.54
CA SER A 260 4.77 4.01 -7.69
C SER A 260 4.54 2.57 -7.30
N CYS A 261 3.50 1.94 -7.88
CA CYS A 261 3.36 0.49 -7.87
C CYS A 261 4.35 -0.10 -8.89
N PHE A 262 5.13 -1.08 -8.50
CA PHE A 262 6.11 -1.68 -9.37
C PHE A 262 6.12 -3.21 -9.29
N SER A 263 6.45 -3.84 -10.39
CA SER A 263 6.78 -5.26 -10.45
C SER A 263 7.97 -5.48 -11.40
N VAL A 264 8.90 -6.35 -10.98
CA VAL A 264 10.10 -6.71 -11.74
C VAL A 264 10.24 -8.22 -11.73
N GLY A 265 10.49 -8.82 -12.88
CA GLY A 265 10.68 -10.27 -13.01
C GLY A 265 9.39 -11.09 -12.91
N MET A 266 8.23 -10.45 -12.86
CA MET A 266 6.92 -11.10 -12.72
C MET A 266 6.07 -10.89 -13.97
N PRO A 267 5.35 -11.91 -14.44
CA PRO A 267 4.49 -11.77 -15.62
C PRO A 267 3.23 -10.94 -15.34
N LYS A 268 2.73 -11.01 -14.11
CA LYS A 268 1.49 -10.36 -13.70
C LYS A 268 1.46 -10.16 -12.20
N VAL A 269 1.24 -8.93 -11.77
CA VAL A 269 0.98 -8.55 -10.37
C VAL A 269 -0.23 -7.62 -10.34
N THR A 270 -1.17 -7.90 -9.46
CA THR A 270 -2.34 -7.06 -9.21
C THR A 270 -2.12 -6.30 -7.91
N PHE A 271 -2.40 -5.00 -7.91
CA PHE A 271 -2.41 -4.12 -6.75
C PHE A 271 -3.80 -3.56 -6.52
N ASP A 272 -4.14 -3.36 -5.26
CA ASP A 272 -5.44 -2.83 -4.87
C ASP A 272 -5.37 -2.10 -3.53
N GLU A 273 -6.39 -1.25 -3.24
CA GLU A 273 -6.63 -0.63 -1.95
C GLU A 273 -5.41 0.10 -1.36
N ILE A 274 -4.80 1.02 -2.13
CA ILE A 274 -3.69 1.82 -1.61
C ILE A 274 -4.23 2.89 -0.69
N ARG A 275 -3.78 2.89 0.56
CA ARG A 275 -4.21 3.83 1.60
C ARG A 275 -3.02 4.42 2.34
N ILE A 276 -3.10 5.71 2.69
CA ILE A 276 -2.16 6.40 3.59
C ILE A 276 -2.97 7.26 4.56
N SER A 277 -2.71 7.15 5.86
CA SER A 277 -3.36 7.89 6.92
C SER A 277 -2.35 8.41 7.95
N LYS A 278 -2.64 9.54 8.57
CA LYS A 278 -1.93 10.06 9.76
C LYS A 278 -2.67 9.76 11.06
N GLU A 279 -3.89 9.25 10.98
CA GLU A 279 -4.74 9.06 12.16
C GLU A 279 -4.45 7.72 12.85
N SER A 280 -4.56 6.61 12.12
CA SER A 280 -4.35 5.28 12.69
C SER A 280 -4.04 4.22 11.65
N LEU A 281 -3.53 3.09 12.12
CA LEU A 281 -3.38 1.88 11.33
C LEU A 281 -4.73 1.32 10.86
N ALA A 282 -5.77 1.43 11.69
CA ALA A 282 -7.13 1.00 11.35
C ALA A 282 -7.67 1.76 10.14
N ASP A 283 -7.52 3.10 10.11
CA ASP A 283 -7.92 3.93 8.98
C ASP A 283 -7.09 3.61 7.72
N ALA A 284 -5.79 3.39 7.90
CA ALA A 284 -4.88 3.06 6.81
C ALA A 284 -5.16 1.70 6.16
N VAL A 285 -5.81 0.77 6.85
CA VAL A 285 -6.17 -0.55 6.28
C VAL A 285 -7.65 -0.63 5.88
N GLY A 286 -8.48 0.37 6.22
CA GLY A 286 -9.90 0.38 5.93
C GLY A 286 -10.64 -0.68 6.75
N LEU A 287 -10.48 -0.67 8.07
CA LEU A 287 -11.31 -1.49 8.96
C LEU A 287 -12.72 -0.90 9.02
N SER A 288 -13.70 -1.73 8.72
CA SER A 288 -15.13 -1.41 8.77
C SER A 288 -15.71 -1.49 10.19
#